data_b8b6aa3f1cdcf2d96e0aebb4a1383701
#
_entry.id   b8b6aa3f1cdcf2d96e0aebb4a1383701
#
_cell.length_a   1.000
_cell.length_b   1.000
_cell.length_c   1.000
_cell.angle_alpha   90.00
_cell.angle_beta   90.00
_cell.angle_gamma   90.00
#
_symmetry.space_group_name_H-M   'P 1'
#
loop_
_entity.id
_entity.type
_entity.pdbx_description
1 polymer ?
#
loop_
_entity_poly.entity_id
_entity_poly.type
_entity_poly.pdbx_seq_one_letter_code
_entity_poly.pdbx_strand_id
1 'polypeptide(L)'
;MSISDELFALSRQTESILTSPFEWCYVTGGTVTLLDASHYGGTTGGTYQVADFAIAKYLITNAQYKKFIEHPTGFCNPQWWDFSPPGIQWRKDHGNPKPTAFAGTDLPCTRVSWFDSVAFCNWLSAELNVHIRLPREQEWQRAAVGDTGWSYPWGNELDETRANYANRVGKVSVVGSFPAGQSPFGVMDMIGNLWEWCLTTWGNDSTDLNGYTYRVYRGSAWNFPDNPEYLTAIDRGVGWSPRGRLNDCGLRITLQFR
;
A
#
# COMPACT_ATOMS: atom_id res chain seq x y z
N MET A 1 15.27 22.61 -10.04
CA MET A 1 14.44 22.34 -8.86
C MET A 1 15.01 21.09 -8.22
N SER A 2 15.15 21.01 -6.91
CA SER A 2 15.60 19.75 -6.29
C SER A 2 14.47 18.73 -6.28
N ILE A 3 14.80 17.43 -6.17
CA ILE A 3 13.80 16.36 -6.00
C ILE A 3 12.88 16.66 -4.81
N SER A 4 13.44 17.22 -3.74
CA SER A 4 12.67 17.60 -2.55
C SER A 4 11.64 18.71 -2.85
N ASP A 5 11.99 19.70 -3.66
CA ASP A 5 11.06 20.78 -4.04
C ASP A 5 9.93 20.26 -4.93
N GLU A 6 10.26 19.35 -5.86
CA GLU A 6 9.29 18.72 -6.75
C GLU A 6 8.30 17.85 -5.98
N LEU A 7 8.80 17.05 -5.03
CA LEU A 7 7.94 16.21 -4.18
C LEU A 7 7.08 17.04 -3.22
N PHE A 8 7.61 18.14 -2.70
CA PHE A 8 6.81 19.03 -1.86
C PHE A 8 5.66 19.64 -2.68
N ALA A 9 5.96 20.15 -3.88
CA ALA A 9 4.92 20.68 -4.76
C ALA A 9 3.87 19.62 -5.14
N LEU A 10 4.32 18.40 -5.48
CA LEU A 10 3.43 17.29 -5.80
C LEU A 10 2.60 16.84 -4.59
N SER A 11 3.17 16.84 -3.39
CA SER A 11 2.43 16.54 -2.15
C SER A 11 1.27 17.52 -1.96
N ARG A 12 1.53 18.83 -2.12
CA ARG A 12 0.50 19.86 -2.04
C ARG A 12 -0.58 19.71 -3.10
N GLN A 13 -0.19 19.40 -4.33
CA GLN A 13 -1.14 19.14 -5.42
C GLN A 13 -1.99 17.90 -5.12
N THR A 14 -1.38 16.81 -4.67
CA THR A 14 -2.09 15.59 -4.30
C THR A 14 -3.06 15.83 -3.13
N GLU A 15 -2.62 16.56 -2.10
CA GLU A 15 -3.45 16.91 -0.95
C GLU A 15 -4.65 17.78 -1.34
N SER A 16 -4.50 18.67 -2.33
CA SER A 16 -5.62 19.48 -2.83
C SER A 16 -6.73 18.64 -3.49
N ILE A 17 -6.39 17.48 -4.04
CA ILE A 17 -7.34 16.53 -4.63
C ILE A 17 -7.89 15.58 -3.57
N LEU A 18 -7.00 14.94 -2.81
CA LEU A 18 -7.34 13.88 -1.85
C LEU A 18 -7.74 14.37 -0.46
N THR A 19 -7.34 15.56 -0.06
CA THR A 19 -7.41 16.12 1.31
C THR A 19 -6.27 15.63 2.23
N SER A 20 -6.06 16.35 3.33
CA SER A 20 -5.10 16.03 4.40
C SER A 20 -5.52 14.74 5.16
N PRO A 21 -4.55 13.99 5.76
CA PRO A 21 -3.10 14.19 5.61
C PRO A 21 -2.55 13.49 4.38
N PHE A 22 -1.77 14.17 3.55
CA PHE A 22 -1.07 13.54 2.43
C PHE A 22 0.34 14.11 2.27
N GLU A 23 1.32 13.24 2.11
CA GLU A 23 2.72 13.58 1.86
C GLU A 23 3.40 12.46 1.06
N TRP A 24 4.26 12.82 0.10
CA TRP A 24 5.15 11.90 -0.57
C TRP A 24 6.48 11.79 0.17
N CYS A 25 6.92 10.57 0.47
CA CYS A 25 8.28 10.28 0.93
C CYS A 25 9.15 9.86 -0.25
N TYR A 26 10.33 10.48 -0.38
CA TYR A 26 11.36 10.04 -1.32
C TYR A 26 12.08 8.82 -0.79
N VAL A 27 12.17 7.79 -1.60
CA VAL A 27 12.91 6.56 -1.30
C VAL A 27 14.03 6.42 -2.32
N THR A 28 15.26 6.54 -1.85
CA THR A 28 16.44 6.27 -2.69
C THR A 28 16.46 4.82 -3.09
N GLY A 29 16.79 4.57 -4.34
CA GLY A 29 16.99 3.23 -4.87
C GLY A 29 18.05 2.44 -4.10
N GLY A 30 18.18 1.18 -4.40
CA GLY A 30 19.14 0.30 -3.75
C GLY A 30 18.75 -1.16 -3.86
N THR A 31 19.44 -2.00 -3.12
CA THR A 31 19.26 -3.45 -3.15
C THR A 31 18.25 -3.89 -2.10
N VAL A 32 17.36 -4.81 -2.49
CA VAL A 32 16.41 -5.47 -1.60
C VAL A 32 16.52 -6.97 -1.75
N THR A 33 16.57 -7.69 -0.64
CA THR A 33 16.52 -9.16 -0.64
C THR A 33 15.18 -9.62 -0.09
N LEU A 34 14.38 -10.26 -0.92
CA LEU A 34 13.14 -10.92 -0.51
C LEU A 34 13.45 -12.35 -0.03
N LEU A 35 12.86 -12.74 1.08
CA LEU A 35 13.00 -14.08 1.63
C LEU A 35 12.32 -15.15 0.76
N ASP A 36 12.74 -16.39 0.91
CA ASP A 36 12.07 -17.55 0.30
C ASP A 36 10.68 -17.77 0.92
N ALA A 37 9.67 -17.73 0.09
CA ALA A 37 8.28 -18.00 0.46
C ALA A 37 7.67 -19.15 -0.38
N SER A 38 8.50 -19.93 -1.07
CA SER A 38 8.06 -20.99 -2.00
C SER A 38 7.23 -22.07 -1.30
N HIS A 39 7.53 -22.37 -0.04
CA HIS A 39 6.78 -23.33 0.77
C HIS A 39 5.34 -22.88 1.11
N TYR A 40 5.03 -21.58 0.94
CA TYR A 40 3.67 -21.04 1.05
C TYR A 40 3.05 -20.73 -0.32
N GLY A 41 3.66 -21.19 -1.40
CA GLY A 41 3.20 -20.93 -2.77
C GLY A 41 3.66 -19.59 -3.36
N GLY A 42 4.56 -18.89 -2.68
CA GLY A 42 5.28 -17.74 -3.20
C GLY A 42 6.48 -18.14 -4.05
N THR A 43 7.37 -17.20 -4.33
CA THR A 43 8.65 -17.45 -5.01
C THR A 43 9.78 -17.73 -4.01
N THR A 44 10.91 -18.24 -4.52
CA THR A 44 12.14 -18.43 -3.75
C THR A 44 12.76 -17.10 -3.29
N GLY A 45 12.15 -15.98 -3.68
CA GLY A 45 12.70 -14.67 -3.39
C GLY A 45 13.95 -14.36 -4.21
N GLY A 46 14.87 -13.61 -3.62
CA GLY A 46 16.12 -13.22 -4.28
C GLY A 46 16.47 -11.75 -4.05
N THR A 47 17.54 -11.31 -4.71
CA THR A 47 18.06 -9.94 -4.58
C THR A 47 17.68 -9.12 -5.81
N TYR A 48 17.07 -7.97 -5.58
CA TYR A 48 16.52 -7.07 -6.60
C TYR A 48 17.12 -5.68 -6.49
N GLN A 49 17.32 -5.04 -7.63
CA GLN A 49 17.63 -3.61 -7.70
C GLN A 49 16.34 -2.81 -7.80
N VAL A 50 16.16 -1.85 -6.92
CA VAL A 50 15.04 -0.92 -6.91
C VAL A 50 15.56 0.46 -7.30
N ALA A 51 14.94 1.11 -8.29
CA ALA A 51 15.25 2.49 -8.64
C ALA A 51 14.65 3.47 -7.62
N ASP A 52 15.05 4.73 -7.68
CA ASP A 52 14.43 5.80 -6.89
C ASP A 52 12.93 5.91 -7.19
N PHE A 53 12.14 6.14 -6.15
CA PHE A 53 10.69 6.32 -6.27
C PHE A 53 10.16 7.20 -5.14
N ALA A 54 8.90 7.60 -5.24
CA ALA A 54 8.19 8.18 -4.12
C ALA A 54 7.04 7.26 -3.68
N ILE A 55 6.75 7.26 -2.38
CA ILE A 55 5.67 6.50 -1.76
C ILE A 55 4.86 7.40 -0.85
N ALA A 56 3.56 7.18 -0.77
CA ALA A 56 2.72 7.91 0.17
C ALA A 56 3.16 7.62 1.61
N LYS A 57 3.35 8.66 2.40
CA LYS A 57 3.74 8.56 3.81
C LYS A 57 2.77 7.72 4.62
N TYR A 58 1.50 7.84 4.33
CA TYR A 58 0.40 7.18 5.00
C TYR A 58 -0.36 6.23 4.07
N LEU A 59 -1.07 5.28 4.64
CA LEU A 59 -2.14 4.56 3.97
C LEU A 59 -3.20 5.54 3.46
N ILE A 60 -3.84 5.23 2.34
CA ILE A 60 -4.97 6.03 1.85
C ILE A 60 -6.12 5.96 2.86
N THR A 61 -6.59 7.13 3.30
CA THR A 61 -7.64 7.25 4.31
C THR A 61 -9.06 7.13 3.72
N ASN A 62 -10.03 6.94 4.60
CA ASN A 62 -11.44 6.93 4.21
C ASN A 62 -11.86 8.23 3.53
N ALA A 63 -11.40 9.40 4.03
CA ALA A 63 -11.70 10.68 3.41
C ALA A 63 -11.11 10.80 2.01
N GLN A 64 -9.89 10.33 1.82
CA GLN A 64 -9.20 10.35 0.53
C GLN A 64 -9.84 9.39 -0.49
N TYR A 65 -10.15 8.16 -0.08
CA TYR A 65 -10.83 7.22 -0.96
C TYR A 65 -12.26 7.68 -1.31
N LYS A 66 -12.92 8.37 -0.39
CA LYS A 66 -14.23 9.00 -0.62
C LYS A 66 -14.18 10.05 -1.73
N LYS A 67 -13.06 10.79 -1.91
CA LYS A 67 -12.89 11.70 -3.06
C LYS A 67 -13.01 10.97 -4.39
N PHE A 68 -12.39 9.80 -4.52
CA PHE A 68 -12.55 8.96 -5.71
C PHE A 68 -13.99 8.49 -5.90
N ILE A 69 -14.65 8.06 -4.83
CA ILE A 69 -16.04 7.59 -4.90
C ILE A 69 -17.00 8.70 -5.38
N GLU A 70 -16.85 9.90 -4.86
CA GLU A 70 -17.76 11.02 -5.08
C GLU A 70 -17.38 11.90 -6.27
N HIS A 71 -16.19 11.72 -6.85
CA HIS A 71 -15.76 12.52 -7.99
C HIS A 71 -16.61 12.22 -9.22
N PRO A 72 -17.05 13.24 -10.00
CA PRO A 72 -17.90 13.04 -11.18
C PRO A 72 -17.32 12.06 -12.22
N THR A 73 -16.00 12.05 -12.37
CA THR A 73 -15.25 11.11 -13.24
C THR A 73 -14.54 10.04 -12.44
N GLY A 74 -14.88 9.83 -11.17
CA GLY A 74 -14.20 8.89 -10.27
C GLY A 74 -14.73 7.46 -10.37
N PHE A 75 -15.14 6.89 -9.25
CA PHE A 75 -15.53 5.48 -9.14
C PHE A 75 -16.60 5.05 -10.16
N CYS A 76 -17.53 5.91 -10.52
CA CYS A 76 -18.59 5.59 -11.48
C CYS A 76 -18.10 5.49 -12.93
N ASN A 77 -16.94 6.03 -13.28
CA ASN A 77 -16.38 5.98 -14.62
C ASN A 77 -15.67 4.65 -14.86
N PRO A 78 -16.16 3.77 -15.77
CA PRO A 78 -15.59 2.44 -15.97
C PRO A 78 -14.16 2.43 -16.53
N GLN A 79 -13.69 3.53 -17.12
CA GLN A 79 -12.36 3.60 -17.74
C GLN A 79 -11.22 3.27 -16.76
N TRP A 80 -11.40 3.50 -15.47
CA TRP A 80 -10.38 3.23 -14.47
C TRP A 80 -10.14 1.74 -14.22
N TRP A 81 -11.09 0.88 -14.61
CA TRP A 81 -10.98 -0.57 -14.57
C TRP A 81 -10.59 -1.20 -15.91
N ASP A 82 -10.46 -0.38 -16.98
CA ASP A 82 -10.08 -0.85 -18.33
C ASP A 82 -8.55 -1.07 -18.46
N PHE A 83 -7.94 -1.56 -17.41
CA PHE A 83 -6.53 -1.95 -17.39
C PHE A 83 -6.34 -3.45 -17.69
N SER A 84 -7.41 -4.24 -17.63
CA SER A 84 -7.39 -5.67 -17.97
C SER A 84 -8.81 -6.24 -18.09
N PRO A 85 -9.03 -7.36 -18.82
CA PRO A 85 -10.31 -8.05 -18.85
C PRO A 85 -10.88 -8.39 -17.47
N PRO A 86 -10.08 -8.90 -16.49
CA PRO A 86 -10.55 -9.09 -15.11
C PRO A 86 -10.98 -7.80 -14.42
N GLY A 87 -10.30 -6.68 -14.66
CA GLY A 87 -10.68 -5.36 -14.12
C GLY A 87 -12.03 -4.90 -14.64
N ILE A 88 -12.25 -5.00 -15.96
CA ILE A 88 -13.52 -4.70 -16.60
C ILE A 88 -14.64 -5.58 -16.02
N GLN A 89 -14.39 -6.89 -15.89
CA GLN A 89 -15.38 -7.81 -15.34
C GLN A 89 -15.68 -7.50 -13.87
N TRP A 90 -14.64 -7.19 -13.08
CA TRP A 90 -14.80 -6.77 -11.69
C TRP A 90 -15.73 -5.56 -11.55
N ARG A 91 -15.54 -4.55 -12.40
CA ARG A 91 -16.38 -3.34 -12.39
C ARG A 91 -17.83 -3.65 -12.74
N LYS A 92 -18.09 -4.55 -13.68
CA LYS A 92 -19.45 -4.99 -14.06
C LYS A 92 -20.16 -5.69 -12.90
N ASP A 93 -19.43 -6.56 -12.19
CA ASP A 93 -19.99 -7.36 -11.10
C ASP A 93 -20.15 -6.55 -9.79
N HIS A 94 -19.36 -5.47 -9.64
CA HIS A 94 -19.25 -4.69 -8.40
C HIS A 94 -19.46 -3.18 -8.69
N GLY A 95 -20.61 -2.83 -9.20
CA GLY A 95 -20.98 -1.47 -9.61
C GLY A 95 -20.94 -0.40 -8.53
N ASN A 96 -21.00 -0.81 -7.24
CA ASN A 96 -20.96 0.11 -6.10
C ASN A 96 -19.74 -0.13 -5.21
N PRO A 97 -19.16 0.93 -4.63
CA PRO A 97 -18.10 0.77 -3.64
C PRO A 97 -18.65 0.10 -2.39
N LYS A 98 -17.83 -0.74 -1.76
CA LYS A 98 -18.20 -1.34 -0.47
C LYS A 98 -17.90 -0.32 0.63
N PRO A 99 -18.82 -0.10 1.60
CA PRO A 99 -18.53 0.76 2.73
C PRO A 99 -17.32 0.26 3.51
N THR A 100 -16.48 1.17 4.00
CA THR A 100 -15.36 0.84 4.89
C THR A 100 -15.85 0.12 6.14
N ALA A 101 -14.97 -0.70 6.74
CA ALA A 101 -15.30 -1.43 7.98
C ALA A 101 -15.31 -0.51 9.21
N PHE A 102 -14.54 0.57 9.17
CA PHE A 102 -14.34 1.47 10.30
C PHE A 102 -14.63 2.90 9.90
N ALA A 103 -15.59 3.53 10.57
CA ALA A 103 -15.95 4.92 10.34
C ALA A 103 -14.93 5.88 10.97
N GLY A 104 -14.55 6.92 10.23
CA GLY A 104 -13.61 7.97 10.65
C GLY A 104 -12.84 8.48 9.43
N THR A 105 -12.68 9.79 9.29
CA THR A 105 -12.06 10.43 8.12
C THR A 105 -10.61 10.00 7.91
N ASP A 106 -9.84 9.98 9.00
CA ASP A 106 -8.38 9.76 9.00
C ASP A 106 -8.00 8.31 9.32
N LEU A 107 -8.99 7.42 9.44
CA LEU A 107 -8.75 5.99 9.47
C LEU A 107 -8.40 5.48 8.07
N PRO A 108 -7.48 4.51 7.95
CA PRO A 108 -7.15 3.95 6.66
C PRO A 108 -8.35 3.24 6.02
N CYS A 109 -8.47 3.38 4.71
CA CYS A 109 -9.56 2.79 3.94
C CYS A 109 -9.45 1.27 3.91
N THR A 110 -10.56 0.58 4.21
CA THR A 110 -10.66 -0.88 4.19
C THR A 110 -11.74 -1.35 3.21
N ARG A 111 -11.83 -2.66 3.00
CA ARG A 111 -12.80 -3.28 2.08
C ARG A 111 -12.66 -2.82 0.64
N VAL A 112 -11.45 -2.48 0.25
CA VAL A 112 -11.04 -2.21 -1.13
C VAL A 112 -10.35 -3.45 -1.68
N SER A 113 -10.80 -3.93 -2.84
CA SER A 113 -10.12 -5.02 -3.54
C SER A 113 -8.85 -4.50 -4.21
N TRP A 114 -8.00 -5.40 -4.67
CA TRP A 114 -6.85 -5.02 -5.48
C TRP A 114 -7.29 -4.29 -6.77
N PHE A 115 -8.37 -4.73 -7.41
CA PHE A 115 -8.92 -4.06 -8.60
C PHE A 115 -9.41 -2.63 -8.29
N ASP A 116 -10.10 -2.45 -7.16
CA ASP A 116 -10.54 -1.12 -6.71
C ASP A 116 -9.34 -0.20 -6.42
N SER A 117 -8.26 -0.77 -5.88
CA SER A 117 -7.03 -0.04 -5.56
C SER A 117 -6.27 0.40 -6.81
N VAL A 118 -6.19 -0.46 -7.85
CA VAL A 118 -5.62 -0.10 -9.15
C VAL A 118 -6.46 0.97 -9.85
N ALA A 119 -7.79 0.85 -9.81
CA ALA A 119 -8.68 1.86 -10.38
C ALA A 119 -8.52 3.23 -9.70
N PHE A 120 -8.37 3.26 -8.37
CA PHE A 120 -8.04 4.48 -7.63
C PHE A 120 -6.73 5.10 -8.11
N CYS A 121 -5.68 4.28 -8.29
CA CYS A 121 -4.40 4.74 -8.80
C CYS A 121 -4.51 5.33 -10.22
N ASN A 122 -5.27 4.69 -11.10
CA ASN A 122 -5.48 5.16 -12.47
C ASN A 122 -6.21 6.51 -12.51
N TRP A 123 -7.26 6.65 -11.69
CA TRP A 123 -7.97 7.92 -11.52
C TRP A 123 -7.04 9.03 -11.05
N LEU A 124 -6.31 8.79 -9.97
CA LEU A 124 -5.43 9.80 -9.39
C LEU A 124 -4.25 10.13 -10.32
N SER A 125 -3.78 9.16 -11.11
CA SER A 125 -2.78 9.40 -12.16
C SER A 125 -3.27 10.40 -13.20
N ALA A 126 -4.53 10.29 -13.61
CA ALA A 126 -5.13 11.22 -14.57
C ALA A 126 -5.31 12.63 -13.97
N GLU A 127 -5.77 12.72 -12.72
CA GLU A 127 -5.95 14.00 -12.03
C GLU A 127 -4.63 14.77 -11.82
N LEU A 128 -3.54 14.04 -11.57
CA LEU A 128 -2.22 14.62 -11.31
C LEU A 128 -1.31 14.69 -12.54
N ASN A 129 -1.70 14.04 -13.64
CA ASN A 129 -0.84 13.86 -14.83
C ASN A 129 0.53 13.24 -14.53
N VAL A 130 0.57 12.29 -13.59
CA VAL A 130 1.76 11.48 -13.24
C VAL A 130 1.36 10.01 -13.12
N HIS A 131 2.32 9.10 -13.24
CA HIS A 131 2.02 7.66 -13.15
C HIS A 131 2.01 7.17 -11.71
N ILE A 132 0.83 7.00 -11.15
CA ILE A 132 0.60 6.46 -9.80
C ILE A 132 0.15 5.00 -9.90
N ARG A 133 0.64 4.17 -9.00
CA ARG A 133 0.31 2.75 -8.92
C ARG A 133 0.45 2.22 -7.48
N LEU A 134 0.06 0.98 -7.26
CA LEU A 134 0.43 0.26 -6.05
C LEU A 134 1.95 0.01 -6.02
N PRO A 135 2.58 -0.09 -4.84
CA PRO A 135 3.99 -0.47 -4.74
C PRO A 135 4.20 -1.89 -5.25
N ARG A 136 5.34 -2.15 -5.87
CA ARG A 136 5.84 -3.51 -6.00
C ARG A 136 6.27 -4.02 -4.63
N GLU A 137 6.32 -5.33 -4.44
CA GLU A 137 6.75 -5.91 -3.17
C GLU A 137 8.14 -5.43 -2.75
N GLN A 138 9.07 -5.35 -3.70
CA GLN A 138 10.43 -4.89 -3.47
C GLN A 138 10.49 -3.41 -3.06
N GLU A 139 9.66 -2.58 -3.68
CA GLU A 139 9.56 -1.15 -3.33
C GLU A 139 8.96 -0.97 -1.94
N TRP A 140 7.94 -1.75 -1.61
CA TRP A 140 7.35 -1.73 -0.29
C TRP A 140 8.38 -2.08 0.80
N GLN A 141 9.14 -3.17 0.62
CA GLN A 141 10.17 -3.56 1.58
C GLN A 141 11.31 -2.54 1.62
N ARG A 142 11.72 -1.98 0.47
CA ARG A 142 12.71 -0.90 0.41
C ARG A 142 12.26 0.30 1.24
N ALA A 143 11.02 0.73 1.08
CA ALA A 143 10.43 1.86 1.83
C ALA A 143 10.35 1.58 3.34
N ALA A 144 10.15 0.31 3.72
CA ALA A 144 10.02 -0.08 5.12
C ALA A 144 11.36 -0.10 5.87
N VAL A 145 12.43 -0.65 5.28
CA VAL A 145 13.69 -0.92 6.01
C VAL A 145 14.95 -0.40 5.33
N GLY A 146 14.88 0.06 4.09
CA GLY A 146 16.06 0.56 3.37
C GLY A 146 17.17 -0.48 3.24
N ASP A 147 18.42 -0.04 3.45
CA ASP A 147 19.64 -0.86 3.45
C ASP A 147 20.08 -1.27 4.88
N THR A 148 19.22 -1.08 5.88
CA THR A 148 19.62 -1.22 7.28
C THR A 148 19.83 -2.66 7.71
N GLY A 149 19.25 -3.62 7.00
CA GLY A 149 19.20 -5.03 7.42
C GLY A 149 18.29 -5.27 8.63
N TRP A 150 17.42 -4.31 8.96
CA TRP A 150 16.48 -4.40 10.07
C TRP A 150 15.28 -5.28 9.76
N SER A 151 14.73 -5.88 10.81
CA SER A 151 13.46 -6.62 10.73
C SER A 151 12.24 -5.71 10.75
N TYR A 152 12.34 -4.56 11.41
CA TYR A 152 11.27 -3.56 11.54
C TYR A 152 11.74 -2.21 11.01
N PRO A 153 10.83 -1.30 10.67
CA PRO A 153 11.19 0.05 10.21
C PRO A 153 12.10 0.83 11.17
N TRP A 154 12.09 0.47 12.43
CA TRP A 154 12.79 1.14 13.55
C TRP A 154 13.93 0.34 14.18
N GLY A 155 14.27 -0.84 13.64
CA GLY A 155 15.35 -1.69 14.21
C GLY A 155 15.01 -3.18 14.21
N ASN A 156 15.60 -3.93 15.14
CA ASN A 156 15.47 -5.40 15.18
C ASN A 156 14.59 -5.91 16.34
N GLU A 157 14.09 -5.02 17.20
CA GLU A 157 13.26 -5.39 18.34
C GLU A 157 11.81 -4.98 18.08
N LEU A 158 10.86 -5.90 18.32
CA LEU A 158 9.45 -5.60 18.27
C LEU A 158 9.09 -4.67 19.44
N ASP A 159 8.40 -3.57 19.14
CA ASP A 159 8.03 -2.55 20.11
C ASP A 159 6.54 -2.17 19.95
N GLU A 160 5.75 -2.47 20.96
CA GLU A 160 4.30 -2.24 20.96
C GLU A 160 3.91 -0.75 20.93
N THR A 161 4.84 0.14 21.27
CA THR A 161 4.60 1.59 21.22
C THR A 161 4.79 2.18 19.82
N ARG A 162 5.22 1.36 18.85
CA ARG A 162 5.60 1.77 17.50
C ARG A 162 4.66 1.32 16.40
N ALA A 163 3.70 0.43 16.71
CA ALA A 163 2.76 -0.09 15.72
C ALA A 163 1.45 -0.57 16.36
N ASN A 164 0.38 -0.60 15.56
CA ASN A 164 -0.91 -1.14 15.94
C ASN A 164 -1.05 -2.59 15.47
N TYR A 165 -0.89 -3.57 16.37
CA TYR A 165 -1.02 -5.01 16.11
C TYR A 165 -1.58 -5.75 17.33
N ALA A 166 -1.76 -7.06 17.25
CA ALA A 166 -2.23 -7.93 18.33
C ALA A 166 -3.55 -7.48 18.97
N ASN A 167 -4.41 -6.82 18.20
CA ASN A 167 -5.69 -6.30 18.67
C ASN A 167 -5.60 -5.34 19.90
N ARG A 168 -4.42 -4.71 20.12
CA ARG A 168 -4.18 -3.85 21.28
C ARG A 168 -5.05 -2.59 21.28
N VAL A 169 -5.29 -2.01 20.10
CA VAL A 169 -6.20 -0.87 19.92
C VAL A 169 -7.65 -1.33 19.70
N GLY A 170 -7.87 -2.61 19.36
CA GLY A 170 -9.20 -3.18 19.11
C GLY A 170 -9.80 -2.84 17.74
N LYS A 171 -9.11 -2.04 16.93
CA LYS A 171 -9.49 -1.62 15.57
C LYS A 171 -8.30 -0.97 14.87
N VAL A 172 -8.48 -0.55 13.61
CA VAL A 172 -7.52 0.32 12.93
C VAL A 172 -7.33 1.63 13.69
N SER A 173 -6.12 2.16 13.68
CA SER A 173 -5.78 3.48 14.24
C SER A 173 -5.76 4.55 13.14
N VAL A 174 -5.91 5.81 13.53
CA VAL A 174 -5.66 6.95 12.65
C VAL A 174 -4.26 6.81 12.05
N VAL A 175 -4.11 7.12 10.76
CA VAL A 175 -2.80 7.03 10.08
C VAL A 175 -1.76 7.89 10.79
N GLY A 176 -0.54 7.37 10.95
CA GLY A 176 0.54 8.08 11.62
C GLY A 176 0.42 8.20 13.15
N SER A 177 -0.48 7.43 13.80
CA SER A 177 -0.64 7.45 15.27
C SER A 177 0.60 6.99 16.03
N PHE A 178 1.54 6.32 15.37
CA PHE A 178 2.75 5.76 15.97
C PHE A 178 4.01 6.41 15.36
N PRO A 179 4.32 7.69 15.66
CA PRO A 179 5.41 8.41 14.99
C PRO A 179 6.80 7.81 15.21
N ALA A 180 7.02 7.11 16.32
CA ALA A 180 8.26 6.39 16.58
C ALA A 180 8.42 5.10 15.74
N GLY A 181 7.36 4.69 15.01
CA GLY A 181 7.34 3.54 14.11
C GLY A 181 7.66 3.88 12.65
N GLN A 182 8.07 5.11 12.35
CA GLN A 182 8.43 5.52 10.99
C GLN A 182 9.65 4.77 10.45
N SER A 183 9.65 4.57 9.14
CA SER A 183 10.78 3.96 8.43
C SER A 183 11.97 4.94 8.30
N PRO A 184 13.17 4.47 7.86
CA PRO A 184 14.31 5.34 7.57
C PRO A 184 14.00 6.45 6.55
N PHE A 185 12.96 6.30 5.74
CA PHE A 185 12.48 7.29 4.77
C PHE A 185 11.29 8.11 5.25
N GLY A 186 10.89 7.97 6.52
CA GLY A 186 9.77 8.70 7.12
C GLY A 186 8.39 8.12 6.79
N VAL A 187 8.31 6.94 6.18
CA VAL A 187 7.03 6.27 5.88
C VAL A 187 6.43 5.70 7.15
N MET A 188 5.13 5.94 7.36
CA MET A 188 4.42 5.55 8.57
C MET A 188 3.61 4.27 8.39
N ASP A 189 3.31 3.60 9.50
CA ASP A 189 2.41 2.44 9.56
C ASP A 189 2.82 1.25 8.66
N MET A 190 4.15 1.08 8.44
CA MET A 190 4.67 -0.01 7.62
C MET A 190 4.58 -1.38 8.31
N ILE A 191 4.30 -1.42 9.61
CA ILE A 191 3.99 -2.62 10.39
C ILE A 191 2.69 -2.40 11.14
N GLY A 192 1.77 -3.36 11.06
CA GLY A 192 0.47 -3.29 11.70
C GLY A 192 -0.50 -2.35 10.99
N ASN A 193 -1.54 -1.97 11.67
CA ASN A 193 -2.68 -1.20 11.19
C ASN A 193 -3.47 -1.94 10.10
N LEU A 194 -2.99 -1.99 8.85
CA LEU A 194 -3.58 -2.77 7.76
C LEU A 194 -2.53 -3.50 6.92
N TRP A 195 -2.88 -4.66 6.41
CA TRP A 195 -2.23 -5.24 5.23
C TRP A 195 -2.34 -4.27 4.05
N GLU A 196 -1.29 -4.18 3.25
CA GLU A 196 -1.20 -3.28 2.10
C GLU A 196 -1.08 -4.05 0.79
N TRP A 197 -2.03 -3.83 -0.13
CA TRP A 197 -1.95 -4.41 -1.46
C TRP A 197 -0.68 -3.98 -2.20
N CYS A 198 0.04 -4.95 -2.76
CA CYS A 198 1.12 -4.72 -3.71
C CYS A 198 0.68 -5.00 -5.14
N LEU A 199 1.38 -4.40 -6.11
CA LEU A 199 1.17 -4.65 -7.52
C LEU A 199 1.56 -6.08 -7.91
N THR A 200 2.56 -6.63 -7.23
CA THR A 200 3.20 -7.92 -7.48
C THR A 200 2.25 -9.09 -7.31
N THR A 201 2.30 -10.05 -8.24
CA THR A 201 1.59 -11.32 -8.13
C THR A 201 2.34 -12.26 -7.18
N TRP A 202 1.58 -13.02 -6.39
CA TRP A 202 2.11 -14.09 -5.57
C TRP A 202 2.47 -15.32 -6.45
N GLY A 203 3.64 -15.87 -6.25
CA GLY A 203 4.08 -17.11 -6.91
C GLY A 203 4.93 -16.94 -8.17
N ASN A 204 4.98 -15.74 -8.78
CA ASN A 204 5.83 -15.51 -9.95
C ASN A 204 6.43 -14.08 -10.05
N ASP A 205 6.25 -13.26 -9.00
CA ASP A 205 6.77 -11.88 -8.89
C ASP A 205 6.43 -10.95 -10.09
N SER A 206 5.43 -11.32 -10.91
CA SER A 206 4.99 -10.50 -12.04
C SER A 206 4.23 -9.25 -11.56
N THR A 207 4.25 -8.22 -12.36
CA THR A 207 3.39 -7.02 -12.22
C THR A 207 2.31 -6.96 -13.29
N ASP A 208 2.06 -8.06 -14.00
CA ASP A 208 0.98 -8.15 -14.99
C ASP A 208 -0.38 -7.91 -14.32
N LEU A 209 -1.17 -7.03 -14.91
CA LEU A 209 -2.50 -6.68 -14.41
C LEU A 209 -3.58 -7.69 -14.83
N ASN A 210 -3.25 -8.63 -15.72
CA ASN A 210 -4.17 -9.64 -16.20
C ASN A 210 -4.30 -10.80 -15.21
N GLY A 211 -5.47 -11.41 -15.20
CA GLY A 211 -5.76 -12.62 -14.44
C GLY A 211 -6.23 -12.36 -13.00
N TYR A 212 -6.50 -13.48 -12.34
CA TYR A 212 -6.99 -13.53 -10.96
C TYR A 212 -5.96 -14.17 -10.03
N THR A 213 -4.68 -14.19 -10.45
CA THR A 213 -3.58 -14.68 -9.63
C THR A 213 -3.53 -13.90 -8.32
N TYR A 214 -3.26 -14.58 -7.24
CA TYR A 214 -3.11 -13.97 -5.92
C TYR A 214 -2.09 -12.84 -5.98
N ARG A 215 -2.34 -11.79 -5.22
CA ARG A 215 -1.48 -10.61 -5.11
C ARG A 215 -0.80 -10.61 -3.76
N VAL A 216 0.41 -10.13 -3.75
CA VAL A 216 1.15 -9.87 -2.52
C VAL A 216 0.45 -8.80 -1.71
N TYR A 217 0.39 -8.97 -0.40
CA TYR A 217 0.09 -7.92 0.56
C TYR A 217 1.14 -7.94 1.68
N ARG A 218 1.44 -6.80 2.27
CA ARG A 218 2.55 -6.61 3.19
C ARG A 218 2.13 -5.84 4.44
N GLY A 219 2.96 -5.92 5.48
CA GLY A 219 2.91 -5.03 6.64
C GLY A 219 2.14 -5.54 7.84
N SER A 220 1.38 -6.64 7.71
CA SER A 220 0.55 -7.11 8.81
C SER A 220 -0.63 -6.18 9.11
N ALA A 221 -1.48 -6.49 10.09
CA ALA A 221 -2.68 -5.73 10.41
C ALA A 221 -2.89 -5.61 11.94
N TRP A 222 -3.81 -4.71 12.33
CA TRP A 222 -4.16 -4.42 13.72
C TRP A 222 -4.58 -5.65 14.54
N ASN A 223 -5.19 -6.65 13.90
CA ASN A 223 -5.69 -7.89 14.49
C ASN A 223 -4.73 -9.08 14.33
N PHE A 224 -3.56 -8.86 13.73
CA PHE A 224 -2.59 -9.93 13.52
C PHE A 224 -1.97 -10.34 14.87
N PRO A 225 -1.79 -11.65 15.14
CA PRO A 225 -1.26 -12.13 16.41
C PRO A 225 0.09 -11.53 16.77
N ASP A 226 0.37 -11.45 18.07
CA ASP A 226 1.67 -11.04 18.60
C ASP A 226 2.70 -12.15 18.36
N ASN A 227 3.20 -12.22 17.14
CA ASN A 227 4.21 -13.17 16.72
C ASN A 227 5.36 -12.44 16.03
N PRO A 228 6.50 -12.23 16.71
CA PRO A 228 7.64 -11.49 16.17
C PRO A 228 8.20 -12.05 14.87
N GLU A 229 8.02 -13.34 14.58
CA GLU A 229 8.53 -13.98 13.36
C GLU A 229 7.80 -13.48 12.11
N TYR A 230 6.50 -13.20 12.23
CA TYR A 230 5.64 -12.80 11.10
C TYR A 230 5.26 -11.32 11.10
N LEU A 231 5.55 -10.58 12.17
CA LEU A 231 5.27 -9.14 12.26
C LEU A 231 6.37 -8.28 11.66
N THR A 232 7.30 -8.84 10.91
CA THR A 232 8.46 -8.12 10.37
C THR A 232 8.17 -7.50 9.00
N ALA A 233 8.93 -6.46 8.66
CA ALA A 233 8.91 -5.86 7.32
C ALA A 233 9.59 -6.73 6.26
N ILE A 234 10.27 -7.78 6.64
CA ILE A 234 10.93 -8.74 5.74
C ILE A 234 10.11 -10.01 5.52
N ASP A 235 9.12 -10.31 6.40
CA ASP A 235 8.20 -11.42 6.19
C ASP A 235 7.33 -11.14 4.97
N ARG A 236 7.19 -12.15 4.11
CA ARG A 236 6.45 -12.04 2.87
C ARG A 236 4.97 -12.42 3.01
N GLY A 237 4.61 -12.97 4.17
CA GLY A 237 3.24 -13.43 4.42
C GLY A 237 2.79 -14.48 3.41
N VAL A 238 1.58 -14.32 2.92
CA VAL A 238 0.96 -15.15 1.86
C VAL A 238 0.27 -14.26 0.84
N GLY A 239 0.04 -14.78 -0.37
CA GLY A 239 -0.75 -14.06 -1.36
C GLY A 239 -2.25 -14.14 -1.06
N TRP A 240 -3.00 -13.16 -1.52
CA TRP A 240 -4.45 -13.15 -1.39
C TRP A 240 -5.15 -12.89 -2.73
N SER A 241 -6.41 -13.34 -2.82
CA SER A 241 -7.22 -13.13 -4.01
C SER A 241 -7.42 -11.64 -4.31
N PRO A 242 -7.17 -11.17 -5.55
CA PRO A 242 -7.38 -9.77 -5.93
C PRO A 242 -8.84 -9.30 -5.79
N ARG A 243 -9.75 -10.23 -5.59
CA ARG A 243 -11.17 -9.99 -5.33
C ARG A 243 -11.48 -9.71 -3.85
N GLY A 244 -10.52 -9.91 -2.96
CA GLY A 244 -10.72 -9.75 -1.52
C GLY A 244 -11.05 -8.31 -1.14
N ARG A 245 -12.16 -8.13 -0.42
CA ARG A 245 -12.55 -6.85 0.22
C ARG A 245 -12.54 -7.08 1.73
N LEU A 246 -11.34 -7.07 2.30
CA LEU A 246 -11.06 -7.44 3.68
C LEU A 246 -11.22 -6.25 4.63
N ASN A 247 -11.50 -6.53 5.92
CA ASN A 247 -11.62 -5.50 6.96
C ASN A 247 -10.27 -5.01 7.47
N ASP A 248 -9.21 -5.73 7.16
CA ASP A 248 -7.85 -5.56 7.65
C ASP A 248 -6.84 -5.36 6.51
N CYS A 249 -7.30 -5.03 5.31
CA CYS A 249 -6.47 -4.73 4.16
C CYS A 249 -6.89 -3.42 3.50
N GLY A 250 -5.89 -2.62 3.14
CA GLY A 250 -6.02 -1.32 2.49
C GLY A 250 -5.00 -1.12 1.37
N LEU A 251 -4.72 0.14 1.05
CA LEU A 251 -3.79 0.49 -0.01
C LEU A 251 -2.88 1.65 0.37
N ARG A 252 -1.67 1.61 -0.17
CA ARG A 252 -0.70 2.70 -0.25
C ARG A 252 -0.30 2.86 -1.69
N ILE A 253 0.08 4.05 -2.11
CA ILE A 253 0.38 4.38 -3.50
C ILE A 253 1.83 4.83 -3.67
N THR A 254 2.37 4.58 -4.86
CA THR A 254 3.71 4.99 -5.27
C THR A 254 3.69 5.67 -6.62
N LEU A 255 4.75 6.42 -6.90
CA LEU A 255 5.11 6.88 -8.23
C LEU A 255 6.60 6.67 -8.47
N GLN A 256 6.99 6.46 -9.72
CA GLN A 256 8.37 6.38 -10.14
C GLN A 256 8.74 7.65 -10.89
N PHE A 257 9.90 8.21 -10.56
CA PHE A 257 10.46 9.34 -11.33
C PHE A 257 10.82 8.90 -12.75
N ARG A 258 10.66 9.81 -13.70
CA ARG A 258 11.01 9.59 -15.10
C ARG A 258 12.50 9.76 -15.34
#